data_be26bc920378770a74502477a6437d49
#
_entry.id   be26bc920378770a74502477a6437d49
#
_cell.length_a   1.000
_cell.length_b   1.000
_cell.length_c   1.000
_cell.angle_alpha   90.00
_cell.angle_beta   90.00
_cell.angle_gamma   90.00
#
_symmetry.space_group_name_H-M   'P 1'
#
loop_
_entity.id
_entity.type
_entity.pdbx_description
1 polymer ?
#
loop_
_entity_poly.entity_id
_entity_poly.type
_entity_poly.pdbx_seq_one_letter_code
_entity_poly.pdbx_strand_id
1 'polypeptide(L)'
;SVVMAAASLGKLHPTPMNAMVQIWTWHGHIDPATSLGSRFPHNRAMQLLIPYAASHAPGCQPALTGLKLPNLQKLLPMLVAQPLDTGEELSWSPPHERALAKALGLPHQDGLIPWAAVEAQKHANRIALETHLDAWAFVTLCHWQASTFEVSVRQIPMQDLAGGESDTLLAAMAPFFEQDGITLHPLQPGRWLARGEVFANLRTASPDRVQGRSLEPWMPSTLEAGNLIRLVSEMQMLLYTHPVNDAREARGSLPANALWFSGAGVLPNENLTWPSPQGVQVI
;
A
#
# COMPACT_ATOMS: atom_id res chain seq x y z
N SER A 1 -6.48 -5.53 -20.37
CA SER A 1 -7.36 -4.86 -19.39
C SER A 1 -6.71 -3.56 -18.98
N VAL A 2 -7.46 -2.47 -18.99
CA VAL A 2 -7.03 -1.17 -18.49
C VAL A 2 -7.68 -1.00 -17.13
N VAL A 3 -6.88 -0.78 -16.09
CA VAL A 3 -7.36 -0.49 -14.73
C VAL A 3 -7.20 1.00 -14.50
N MET A 4 -8.29 1.69 -14.23
CA MET A 4 -8.26 3.09 -13.78
C MET A 4 -8.50 3.10 -12.27
N ALA A 5 -7.52 3.55 -11.52
CA ALA A 5 -7.64 3.78 -10.09
C ALA A 5 -7.76 5.29 -9.85
N ALA A 6 -8.87 5.74 -9.29
CA ALA A 6 -9.01 7.11 -8.87
C ALA A 6 -8.31 7.29 -7.51
N ALA A 7 -7.35 8.19 -7.43
CA ALA A 7 -6.67 8.54 -6.20
C ALA A 7 -7.63 9.24 -5.22
N SER A 8 -7.41 8.98 -3.95
CA SER A 8 -8.15 9.52 -2.81
C SER A 8 -8.32 11.04 -2.88
N LEU A 9 -9.54 11.48 -2.78
CA LEU A 9 -9.88 12.85 -2.39
C LEU A 9 -9.34 13.12 -0.98
N GLY A 10 -8.44 14.07 -0.88
CA GLY A 10 -7.66 14.59 0.20
C GLY A 10 -8.08 14.32 1.64
N LYS A 11 -7.05 14.22 2.48
CA LYS A 11 -6.99 14.40 3.95
C LYS A 11 -8.34 14.40 4.68
N LEU A 12 -8.92 13.22 4.88
CA LEU A 12 -9.97 13.02 5.87
C LEU A 12 -9.41 12.10 6.96
N HIS A 13 -9.63 12.48 8.21
CA HIS A 13 -9.20 11.73 9.39
C HIS A 13 -9.59 10.26 9.30
N PRO A 14 -8.71 9.33 9.73
CA PRO A 14 -8.99 7.92 9.69
C PRO A 14 -10.04 7.55 10.72
N THR A 15 -11.23 7.24 10.26
CA THR A 15 -12.22 6.50 11.01
C THR A 15 -12.28 5.07 10.48
N PRO A 16 -12.52 4.05 11.32
CA PRO A 16 -12.52 2.66 10.90
C PRO A 16 -13.59 2.42 9.84
N MET A 17 -13.18 1.91 8.71
CA MET A 17 -14.05 1.81 7.56
C MET A 17 -13.94 0.45 6.89
N ASN A 18 -15.04 -0.28 6.87
CA ASN A 18 -15.27 -1.26 5.84
C ASN A 18 -15.40 -0.51 4.51
N ALA A 19 -14.28 -0.35 3.82
CA ALA A 19 -14.27 0.26 2.51
C ALA A 19 -14.89 -0.72 1.53
N MET A 20 -16.13 -0.47 1.10
CA MET A 20 -16.73 -1.17 -0.02
C MET A 20 -16.01 -0.73 -1.30
N VAL A 21 -15.61 -1.68 -2.11
CA VAL A 21 -15.06 -1.41 -3.43
C VAL A 21 -16.02 -1.91 -4.48
N GLN A 22 -16.52 -1.00 -5.29
CA GLN A 22 -17.30 -1.34 -6.46
C GLN A 22 -16.40 -1.37 -7.70
N ILE A 23 -16.34 -2.50 -8.37
CA ILE A 23 -15.65 -2.67 -9.64
C ILE A 23 -16.69 -2.70 -10.75
N TRP A 24 -16.42 -1.98 -11.84
CA TRP A 24 -17.21 -2.04 -13.08
C TRP A 24 -16.32 -2.50 -14.23
N THR A 25 -16.85 -3.39 -15.06
CA THR A 25 -16.14 -3.86 -16.24
C THR A 25 -16.93 -3.47 -17.49
N TRP A 26 -16.26 -2.93 -18.48
CA TRP A 26 -16.83 -2.63 -19.78
C TRP A 26 -16.36 -3.67 -20.81
N HIS A 27 -17.30 -4.23 -21.57
CA HIS A 27 -17.07 -5.26 -22.60
C HIS A 27 -17.55 -4.83 -23.98
N GLY A 28 -17.69 -3.54 -24.26
CA GLY A 28 -18.23 -3.05 -25.52
C GLY A 28 -17.17 -2.59 -26.53
N HIS A 29 -17.62 -2.38 -27.76
CA HIS A 29 -16.84 -1.74 -28.82
C HIS A 29 -16.87 -0.21 -28.59
N ILE A 30 -15.74 0.46 -28.56
CA ILE A 30 -15.70 1.93 -28.51
C ILE A 30 -15.84 2.42 -29.95
N ASP A 31 -16.88 3.20 -30.22
CA ASP A 31 -17.03 3.90 -31.49
C ASP A 31 -15.87 4.89 -31.64
N PRO A 32 -15.06 4.78 -32.71
CA PRO A 32 -13.94 5.69 -32.94
C PRO A 32 -14.34 7.15 -33.13
N ALA A 33 -15.63 7.44 -33.36
CA ALA A 33 -16.14 8.80 -33.45
C ALA A 33 -16.24 9.53 -32.10
N THR A 34 -16.13 8.84 -30.97
CA THR A 34 -16.12 9.47 -29.66
C THR A 34 -14.69 9.89 -29.26
N SER A 35 -14.55 11.07 -28.66
CA SER A 35 -13.25 11.64 -28.24
C SER A 35 -12.42 10.75 -27.29
N LEU A 36 -13.02 9.69 -26.75
CA LEU A 36 -12.40 8.65 -25.95
C LEU A 36 -11.75 7.55 -26.80
N GLY A 37 -12.21 7.34 -28.04
CA GLY A 37 -11.75 6.26 -28.92
C GLY A 37 -10.30 6.34 -29.35
N SER A 38 -9.69 7.53 -29.35
CA SER A 38 -8.29 7.73 -29.76
C SER A 38 -7.27 7.37 -28.67
N ARG A 39 -7.70 7.17 -27.42
CA ARG A 39 -6.80 6.91 -26.28
C ARG A 39 -6.73 5.44 -25.87
N PHE A 40 -7.63 4.59 -26.35
CA PHE A 40 -7.69 3.19 -25.95
C PHE A 40 -7.57 2.28 -27.17
N PRO A 41 -6.67 1.27 -27.14
CA PRO A 41 -6.60 0.28 -28.21
C PRO A 41 -7.92 -0.49 -28.31
N HIS A 42 -8.43 -0.63 -29.52
CA HIS A 42 -9.64 -1.38 -29.81
C HIS A 42 -9.60 -2.78 -29.17
N ASN A 43 -10.68 -3.18 -28.51
CA ASN A 43 -10.90 -4.51 -27.96
C ASN A 43 -10.25 -4.85 -26.61
N ARG A 44 -9.99 -3.89 -25.69
CA ARG A 44 -9.58 -4.20 -24.31
C ARG A 44 -10.71 -3.90 -23.32
N ALA A 45 -11.00 -4.87 -22.44
CA ALA A 45 -11.89 -4.64 -21.30
C ALA A 45 -11.31 -3.56 -20.39
N MET A 46 -12.09 -2.54 -20.06
CA MET A 46 -11.73 -1.49 -19.10
C MET A 46 -12.35 -1.83 -17.75
N GLN A 47 -11.56 -1.71 -16.69
CA GLN A 47 -12.03 -1.83 -15.32
C GLN A 47 -11.86 -0.49 -14.61
N LEU A 48 -12.92 -0.01 -13.97
CA LEU A 48 -12.90 1.19 -13.15
C LEU A 48 -12.94 0.78 -11.68
N LEU A 49 -11.91 1.17 -10.93
CA LEU A 49 -11.78 0.96 -9.52
C LEU A 49 -11.76 2.31 -8.81
N ILE A 50 -12.70 2.56 -7.90
CA ILE A 50 -12.77 3.80 -7.12
C ILE A 50 -12.65 3.42 -5.63
N PRO A 51 -11.43 3.51 -5.04
CA PRO A 51 -11.24 3.24 -3.63
C PRO A 51 -12.05 4.22 -2.78
N TYR A 52 -12.57 3.74 -1.65
CA TYR A 52 -13.30 4.53 -0.65
C TYR A 52 -14.58 5.23 -1.12
N ALA A 53 -15.04 5.00 -2.34
CA ALA A 53 -16.20 5.67 -2.92
C ALA A 53 -17.53 5.37 -2.18
N ALA A 54 -17.61 4.25 -1.47
CA ALA A 54 -18.80 3.80 -0.74
C ALA A 54 -18.55 3.72 0.76
N SER A 55 -17.73 4.62 1.31
CA SER A 55 -17.46 4.65 2.74
C SER A 55 -18.70 5.00 3.55
N HIS A 56 -18.96 4.21 4.61
CA HIS A 56 -20.00 4.47 5.59
C HIS A 56 -19.51 5.29 6.79
N ALA A 57 -18.28 5.81 6.77
CA ALA A 57 -17.77 6.61 7.88
C ALA A 57 -18.64 7.85 8.14
N PRO A 58 -18.75 8.26 9.40
CA PRO A 58 -19.39 9.52 9.75
C PRO A 58 -18.77 10.69 8.95
N GLY A 59 -19.60 11.48 8.29
CA GLY A 59 -19.16 12.57 7.42
C GLY A 59 -19.00 12.23 5.94
N CYS A 60 -18.85 10.97 5.55
CA CYS A 60 -18.79 10.59 4.13
C CYS A 60 -20.16 10.74 3.45
N GLN A 61 -21.24 10.36 4.09
CA GLN A 61 -22.60 10.47 3.54
C GLN A 61 -22.98 11.93 3.21
N PRO A 62 -22.78 12.92 4.11
CA PRO A 62 -23.00 14.32 3.78
C PRO A 62 -22.14 14.82 2.63
N ALA A 63 -20.87 14.39 2.54
CA ALA A 63 -19.97 14.77 1.46
C ALA A 63 -20.42 14.22 0.11
N LEU A 64 -21.03 13.04 0.08
CA LEU A 64 -21.58 12.43 -1.14
C LEU A 64 -22.90 13.09 -1.59
N THR A 65 -23.71 13.57 -0.66
CA THR A 65 -25.08 14.08 -0.94
C THR A 65 -25.12 15.30 -1.88
N GLY A 66 -24.04 16.04 -2.03
CA GLY A 66 -23.97 17.23 -2.91
C GLY A 66 -23.15 17.03 -4.18
N LEU A 67 -22.53 15.86 -4.38
CA LEU A 67 -21.64 15.64 -5.50
C LEU A 67 -22.38 15.55 -6.82
N LYS A 68 -21.97 16.40 -7.77
CA LYS A 68 -22.40 16.35 -9.16
C LYS A 68 -21.27 15.78 -10.00
N LEU A 69 -21.39 14.52 -10.40
CA LEU A 69 -20.39 13.79 -11.18
C LEU A 69 -20.95 13.42 -12.57
N PRO A 70 -21.19 14.41 -13.47
CA PRO A 70 -21.92 14.19 -14.72
C PRO A 70 -21.20 13.21 -15.66
N ASN A 71 -19.87 13.17 -15.63
CA ASN A 71 -19.10 12.23 -16.45
C ASN A 71 -19.22 10.80 -15.91
N LEU A 72 -19.14 10.62 -14.59
CA LEU A 72 -19.34 9.31 -13.96
C LEU A 72 -20.79 8.82 -14.16
N GLN A 73 -21.78 9.70 -14.01
CA GLN A 73 -23.19 9.37 -14.27
C GLN A 73 -23.45 8.90 -15.71
N LYS A 74 -22.72 9.45 -16.70
CA LYS A 74 -22.79 8.99 -18.09
C LYS A 74 -22.06 7.66 -18.31
N LEU A 75 -20.97 7.42 -17.56
CA LEU A 75 -20.14 6.22 -17.68
C LEU A 75 -20.79 4.99 -17.03
N LEU A 76 -21.34 5.13 -15.82
CA LEU A 76 -21.86 4.01 -15.03
C LEU A 76 -22.88 3.12 -15.77
N PRO A 77 -23.85 3.66 -16.55
CA PRO A 77 -24.80 2.83 -17.30
C PRO A 77 -24.17 1.99 -18.40
N MET A 78 -22.94 2.32 -18.82
CA MET A 78 -22.20 1.59 -19.85
C MET A 78 -21.33 0.47 -19.24
N LEU A 79 -21.28 0.36 -17.93
CA LEU A 79 -20.43 -0.57 -17.19
C LEU A 79 -21.28 -1.67 -16.54
N VAL A 80 -20.70 -2.86 -16.45
CA VAL A 80 -21.31 -3.98 -15.72
C VAL A 80 -20.69 -4.04 -14.32
N ALA A 81 -21.54 -3.91 -13.29
CA ALA A 81 -21.10 -4.04 -11.90
C ALA A 81 -20.56 -5.44 -11.65
N GLN A 82 -19.40 -5.53 -11.06
CA GLN A 82 -18.82 -6.79 -10.60
C GLN A 82 -19.32 -7.12 -9.18
N PRO A 83 -19.23 -8.40 -8.75
CA PRO A 83 -19.55 -8.77 -7.38
C PRO A 83 -18.83 -7.89 -6.37
N LEU A 84 -19.58 -7.43 -5.38
CA LEU A 84 -19.08 -6.53 -4.34
C LEU A 84 -18.17 -7.29 -3.38
N ASP A 85 -16.94 -6.83 -3.20
CA ASP A 85 -16.07 -7.23 -2.10
C ASP A 85 -16.19 -6.19 -0.98
N THR A 86 -16.90 -6.54 0.07
CA THR A 86 -17.06 -5.66 1.25
C THR A 86 -15.89 -5.76 2.21
N GLY A 87 -15.12 -6.85 2.13
CA GLY A 87 -14.08 -7.18 3.10
C GLY A 87 -14.62 -7.42 4.51
N GLU A 88 -13.78 -8.03 5.32
CA GLU A 88 -14.01 -8.16 6.76
C GLU A 88 -13.29 -7.01 7.48
N GLU A 89 -13.80 -6.63 8.65
CA GLU A 89 -13.23 -5.53 9.44
C GLU A 89 -11.76 -5.78 9.79
N LEU A 90 -11.41 -7.02 10.10
CA LEU A 90 -10.06 -7.44 10.47
C LEU A 90 -9.27 -8.04 9.29
N SER A 91 -9.73 -7.88 8.05
CA SER A 91 -8.93 -8.31 6.90
C SER A 91 -7.62 -7.52 6.83
N TRP A 92 -6.55 -8.16 6.38
CA TRP A 92 -5.20 -7.60 6.28
C TRP A 92 -5.02 -6.73 5.04
N SER A 93 -5.68 -7.11 3.96
CA SER A 93 -5.71 -6.34 2.71
C SER A 93 -7.07 -5.67 2.55
N PRO A 94 -7.14 -4.37 2.27
CA PRO A 94 -8.41 -3.72 1.99
C PRO A 94 -9.01 -4.21 0.66
N PRO A 95 -10.33 -4.14 0.48
CA PRO A 95 -11.01 -4.63 -0.72
C PRO A 95 -10.46 -4.06 -2.03
N HIS A 96 -10.07 -2.78 -2.05
CA HIS A 96 -9.52 -2.15 -3.24
C HIS A 96 -8.15 -2.71 -3.64
N GLU A 97 -7.30 -3.10 -2.68
CA GLU A 97 -6.03 -3.76 -2.98
C GLU A 97 -6.25 -5.16 -3.55
N ARG A 98 -7.17 -5.96 -2.96
CA ARG A 98 -7.51 -7.27 -3.48
C ARG A 98 -8.09 -7.18 -4.89
N ALA A 99 -8.97 -6.20 -5.11
CA ALA A 99 -9.56 -5.95 -6.42
C ALA A 99 -8.51 -5.56 -7.46
N LEU A 100 -7.58 -4.68 -7.10
CA LEU A 100 -6.48 -4.27 -7.97
C LEU A 100 -5.54 -5.45 -8.26
N ALA A 101 -5.16 -6.22 -7.25
CA ALA A 101 -4.33 -7.40 -7.42
C ALA A 101 -4.98 -8.41 -8.37
N LYS A 102 -6.27 -8.70 -8.18
CA LYS A 102 -7.05 -9.56 -9.08
C LYS A 102 -7.06 -9.02 -10.52
N ALA A 103 -7.28 -7.74 -10.71
CA ALA A 103 -7.29 -7.11 -12.03
C ALA A 103 -5.93 -7.17 -12.74
N LEU A 104 -4.85 -7.15 -11.97
CA LEU A 104 -3.48 -7.28 -12.44
C LEU A 104 -3.01 -8.73 -12.61
N GLY A 105 -3.84 -9.73 -12.25
CA GLY A 105 -3.46 -11.15 -12.28
C GLY A 105 -2.47 -11.55 -11.19
N LEU A 106 -2.38 -10.76 -10.13
CA LEU A 106 -1.54 -11.05 -8.97
C LEU A 106 -2.25 -11.98 -7.96
N PRO A 107 -1.48 -12.65 -7.08
CA PRO A 107 -2.05 -13.21 -5.86
C PRO A 107 -2.85 -12.15 -5.11
N HIS A 108 -4.07 -12.48 -4.71
CA HIS A 108 -4.99 -11.54 -4.05
C HIS A 108 -5.55 -12.09 -2.74
N GLN A 109 -4.86 -13.09 -2.19
CA GLN A 109 -5.17 -13.64 -0.88
C GLN A 109 -4.90 -12.59 0.20
N ASP A 110 -5.76 -12.56 1.22
CA ASP A 110 -5.71 -11.58 2.30
C ASP A 110 -4.36 -11.59 3.04
N GLY A 111 -3.71 -10.43 3.08
CA GLY A 111 -2.40 -10.22 3.70
C GLY A 111 -1.19 -10.75 2.90
N LEU A 112 -1.41 -11.39 1.74
CA LEU A 112 -0.37 -12.03 0.92
C LEU A 112 -0.28 -11.44 -0.49
N ILE A 113 -0.58 -10.16 -0.65
CA ILE A 113 -0.44 -9.48 -1.94
C ILE A 113 0.98 -8.90 -2.04
N PRO A 114 1.81 -9.36 -3.01
CA PRO A 114 3.23 -9.05 -3.06
C PRO A 114 3.52 -7.67 -3.67
N TRP A 115 2.94 -6.60 -3.12
CA TRP A 115 3.09 -5.25 -3.66
C TRP A 115 4.53 -4.74 -3.68
N ALA A 116 5.34 -5.16 -2.69
CA ALA A 116 6.74 -4.77 -2.64
C ALA A 116 7.56 -5.42 -3.75
N ALA A 117 7.30 -6.69 -4.06
CA ALA A 117 7.96 -7.38 -5.18
C ALA A 117 7.57 -6.77 -6.53
N VAL A 118 6.32 -6.35 -6.66
CA VAL A 118 5.81 -5.58 -7.79
C VAL A 118 6.60 -4.27 -7.97
N GLU A 119 6.81 -3.54 -6.89
CA GLU A 119 7.55 -2.28 -6.93
C GLU A 119 9.04 -2.50 -7.20
N ALA A 120 9.63 -3.52 -6.59
CA ALA A 120 11.03 -3.89 -6.84
C ALA A 120 11.27 -4.18 -8.33
N GLN A 121 10.35 -4.88 -9.00
CA GLN A 121 10.46 -5.15 -10.43
C GLN A 121 10.45 -3.87 -11.29
N LYS A 122 9.68 -2.84 -10.91
CA LYS A 122 9.72 -1.55 -11.60
C LYS A 122 11.07 -0.85 -11.48
N HIS A 123 11.80 -1.13 -10.42
CA HIS A 123 13.12 -0.58 -10.13
C HIS A 123 14.27 -1.54 -10.46
N ALA A 124 14.03 -2.61 -11.21
CA ALA A 124 15.01 -3.64 -11.55
C ALA A 124 16.34 -3.09 -12.14
N ASN A 125 16.27 -1.97 -12.88
CA ASN A 125 17.47 -1.31 -13.42
C ASN A 125 18.33 -0.61 -12.34
N ARG A 126 17.78 -0.32 -11.16
CA ARG A 126 18.47 0.34 -10.03
C ARG A 126 18.85 -0.63 -8.93
N ILE A 127 18.07 -1.68 -8.79
CA ILE A 127 18.24 -2.74 -7.80
C ILE A 127 18.69 -3.95 -8.58
N ALA A 128 19.90 -4.46 -8.30
CA ALA A 128 20.34 -5.73 -8.88
C ALA A 128 19.40 -6.84 -8.38
N LEU A 129 18.42 -7.20 -9.20
CA LEU A 129 17.57 -8.36 -8.94
C LEU A 129 18.44 -9.60 -9.24
N GLU A 130 18.74 -10.36 -8.20
CA GLU A 130 19.48 -11.62 -8.38
C GLU A 130 18.56 -12.67 -9.00
N THR A 131 17.32 -12.71 -8.57
CA THR A 131 16.27 -13.56 -9.15
C THR A 131 14.90 -12.90 -9.02
N HIS A 132 13.97 -13.24 -9.91
CA HIS A 132 12.54 -12.88 -9.79
C HIS A 132 11.83 -13.65 -8.68
N LEU A 133 12.51 -14.63 -8.06
CA LEU A 133 12.01 -15.36 -6.88
C LEU A 133 12.37 -14.67 -5.56
N ASP A 134 13.04 -13.52 -5.61
CA ASP A 134 13.35 -12.76 -4.41
C ASP A 134 12.06 -12.33 -3.69
N ALA A 135 12.04 -12.56 -2.40
CA ALA A 135 10.95 -12.11 -1.55
C ALA A 135 11.22 -10.68 -1.07
N TRP A 136 10.18 -9.85 -1.12
CA TRP A 136 10.26 -8.44 -0.83
C TRP A 136 9.19 -8.01 0.17
N ALA A 137 9.47 -6.94 0.92
CA ALA A 137 8.48 -6.21 1.70
C ALA A 137 8.76 -4.70 1.60
N PHE A 138 7.76 -3.87 1.79
CA PHE A 138 7.96 -2.47 2.13
C PHE A 138 8.28 -2.35 3.61
N VAL A 139 9.25 -1.50 3.93
CA VAL A 139 9.55 -1.01 5.28
C VAL A 139 9.23 0.47 5.31
N THR A 140 8.30 0.87 6.16
CA THR A 140 7.85 2.25 6.25
C THR A 140 8.09 2.78 7.65
N LEU A 141 8.78 3.93 7.75
CA LEU A 141 8.91 4.67 9.00
C LEU A 141 7.54 5.13 9.47
N CYS A 142 7.27 4.92 10.74
CA CYS A 142 6.03 5.36 11.36
C CYS A 142 6.26 5.77 12.82
N HIS A 143 5.22 6.31 13.42
CA HIS A 143 5.17 6.62 14.83
C HIS A 143 4.18 5.67 15.50
N TRP A 144 4.66 4.85 16.43
CA TRP A 144 3.80 4.08 17.30
C TRP A 144 3.49 4.89 18.55
N GLN A 145 2.22 5.08 18.78
CA GLN A 145 1.70 5.81 19.93
C GLN A 145 1.07 4.82 20.91
N ALA A 146 1.73 4.63 22.05
CA ALA A 146 1.19 3.84 23.14
C ALA A 146 0.17 4.65 23.94
N SER A 147 -0.96 4.05 24.26
CA SER A 147 -1.94 4.53 25.23
C SER A 147 -2.05 3.52 26.37
N THR A 148 -2.93 3.77 27.33
CA THR A 148 -3.18 2.84 28.43
C THR A 148 -3.76 1.50 27.96
N PHE A 149 -4.43 1.47 26.80
CA PHE A 149 -5.20 0.32 26.34
C PHE A 149 -4.70 -0.29 25.03
N GLU A 150 -3.96 0.47 24.22
CA GLU A 150 -3.58 0.03 22.87
C GLU A 150 -2.32 0.74 22.37
N VAL A 151 -1.71 0.15 21.36
CA VAL A 151 -0.67 0.78 20.54
C VAL A 151 -1.27 1.04 19.16
N SER A 152 -1.25 2.28 18.72
CA SER A 152 -1.73 2.68 17.40
C SER A 152 -0.59 3.19 16.51
N VAL A 153 -0.79 3.09 15.18
CA VAL A 153 0.18 3.58 14.19
C VAL A 153 -0.25 4.93 13.65
N ARG A 154 0.69 5.85 13.56
CA ARG A 154 0.57 7.08 12.80
C ARG A 154 1.62 7.11 11.70
N GLN A 155 1.19 7.35 10.47
CA GLN A 155 2.13 7.55 9.37
C GLN A 155 2.88 8.88 9.54
N ILE A 156 4.14 8.88 9.14
CA ILE A 156 4.94 10.10 9.02
C ILE A 156 4.86 10.53 7.56
N PRO A 157 4.28 11.70 7.26
CA PRO A 157 4.23 12.20 5.90
C PRO A 157 5.64 12.39 5.34
N MET A 158 5.87 12.04 4.09
CA MET A 158 7.20 12.16 3.46
C MET A 158 7.75 13.58 3.49
N GLN A 159 6.88 14.58 3.34
CA GLN A 159 7.25 16.00 3.41
C GLN A 159 7.73 16.43 4.80
N ASP A 160 7.42 15.66 5.85
CA ASP A 160 7.82 15.94 7.22
C ASP A 160 9.21 15.34 7.55
N LEU A 161 9.75 14.51 6.65
CA LEU A 161 11.12 14.02 6.74
C LEU A 161 12.05 15.03 6.09
N ALA A 162 12.75 15.80 6.92
CA ALA A 162 13.71 16.79 6.45
C ALA A 162 14.85 16.13 5.66
N GLY A 163 15.51 16.91 4.79
CA GLY A 163 16.53 16.40 3.89
C GLY A 163 17.60 15.58 4.61
N GLY A 164 17.76 14.32 4.21
CA GLY A 164 18.73 13.39 4.76
C GLY A 164 18.31 12.61 6.00
N GLU A 165 17.19 12.94 6.68
CA GLU A 165 16.75 12.16 7.86
C GLU A 165 16.47 10.70 7.51
N SER A 166 15.77 10.46 6.40
CA SER A 166 15.49 9.12 5.93
C SER A 166 16.76 8.31 5.65
N ASP A 167 17.75 8.92 5.01
CA ASP A 167 19.00 8.26 4.65
C ASP A 167 19.85 7.99 5.91
N THR A 168 19.85 8.93 6.86
CA THR A 168 20.54 8.77 8.16
C THR A 168 19.93 7.61 8.94
N LEU A 169 18.61 7.52 9.03
CA LEU A 169 17.93 6.43 9.72
C LEU A 169 18.13 5.10 8.99
N LEU A 170 18.07 5.09 7.65
CA LEU A 170 18.36 3.91 6.87
C LEU A 170 19.77 3.37 7.15
N ALA A 171 20.78 4.25 7.11
CA ALA A 171 22.17 3.87 7.38
C ALA A 171 22.38 3.32 8.80
N ALA A 172 21.68 3.86 9.79
CA ALA A 172 21.74 3.38 11.16
C ALA A 172 21.12 1.99 11.34
N MET A 173 20.05 1.68 10.61
CA MET A 173 19.31 0.43 10.72
C MET A 173 19.86 -0.70 9.84
N ALA A 174 20.41 -0.38 8.65
CA ALA A 174 20.84 -1.36 7.67
C ALA A 174 21.71 -2.50 8.23
N PRO A 175 22.72 -2.25 9.10
CA PRO A 175 23.55 -3.33 9.63
C PRO A 175 22.78 -4.39 10.44
N PHE A 176 21.70 -4.01 11.11
CA PHE A 176 20.86 -4.93 11.86
C PHE A 176 20.02 -5.80 10.93
N PHE A 177 19.51 -5.21 9.87
CA PHE A 177 18.77 -5.94 8.85
C PHE A 177 19.66 -6.94 8.11
N GLU A 178 20.89 -6.54 7.77
CA GLU A 178 21.88 -7.41 7.12
C GLU A 178 22.25 -8.63 7.96
N GLN A 179 22.34 -8.49 9.29
CA GLN A 179 22.57 -9.62 10.20
C GLN A 179 21.47 -10.67 10.14
N ASP A 180 20.24 -10.26 9.82
CA ASP A 180 19.09 -11.16 9.65
C ASP A 180 18.88 -11.57 8.18
N GLY A 181 19.86 -11.32 7.29
CA GLY A 181 19.78 -11.67 5.87
C GLY A 181 18.82 -10.79 5.07
N ILE A 182 18.52 -9.58 5.54
CA ILE A 182 17.64 -8.65 4.89
C ILE A 182 18.44 -7.46 4.35
N THR A 183 18.28 -7.16 3.06
CA THR A 183 18.89 -5.98 2.43
C THR A 183 17.87 -4.89 2.24
N LEU A 184 18.19 -3.66 2.67
CA LEU A 184 17.33 -2.49 2.50
C LEU A 184 17.75 -1.67 1.28
N HIS A 185 16.77 -1.27 0.47
CA HIS A 185 16.95 -0.43 -0.72
C HIS A 185 16.08 0.83 -0.61
N PRO A 186 16.66 2.04 -0.74
CA PRO A 186 15.89 3.27 -0.67
C PRO A 186 14.89 3.36 -1.84
N LEU A 187 13.64 3.68 -1.52
CA LEU A 187 12.58 3.89 -2.51
C LEU A 187 12.16 5.36 -2.53
N GLN A 188 11.71 5.87 -1.39
CA GLN A 188 11.35 7.25 -1.16
C GLN A 188 11.57 7.61 0.32
N PRO A 189 11.60 8.90 0.71
CA PRO A 189 11.85 9.28 2.10
C PRO A 189 10.92 8.56 3.07
N GLY A 190 11.51 7.85 4.03
CA GLY A 190 10.79 7.07 5.05
C GLY A 190 10.14 5.78 4.56
N ARG A 191 10.39 5.37 3.31
CA ARG A 191 9.90 4.09 2.79
C ARG A 191 10.95 3.41 1.94
N TRP A 192 11.24 2.17 2.26
CA TRP A 192 12.28 1.36 1.64
C TRP A 192 11.73 0.02 1.17
N LEU A 193 12.43 -0.61 0.22
CA LEU A 193 12.23 -2.00 -0.15
C LEU A 193 13.19 -2.85 0.68
N ALA A 194 12.68 -3.89 1.32
CA ALA A 194 13.46 -4.90 2.01
C ALA A 194 13.42 -6.20 1.21
N ARG A 195 14.61 -6.77 0.92
CA ARG A 195 14.76 -8.08 0.30
C ARG A 195 15.20 -9.08 1.34
N GLY A 196 14.55 -10.22 1.44
CA GLY A 196 14.91 -11.30 2.37
C GLY A 196 13.93 -12.46 2.31
N GLU A 197 14.42 -13.69 2.48
CA GLU A 197 13.60 -14.92 2.38
C GLU A 197 12.44 -14.93 3.41
N VAL A 198 12.64 -14.28 4.55
CA VAL A 198 11.60 -14.16 5.60
C VAL A 198 10.28 -13.56 5.11
N PHE A 199 10.30 -12.83 4.01
CA PHE A 199 9.11 -12.18 3.44
C PHE A 199 8.31 -13.09 2.48
N ALA A 200 8.81 -14.28 2.11
CA ALA A 200 8.21 -15.10 1.06
C ALA A 200 6.77 -15.49 1.34
N ASN A 201 6.44 -15.82 2.59
CA ASN A 201 5.10 -16.24 3.01
C ASN A 201 4.57 -15.42 4.19
N LEU A 202 5.15 -14.27 4.44
CA LEU A 202 4.77 -13.41 5.56
C LEU A 202 3.45 -12.69 5.25
N ARG A 203 2.44 -12.91 6.08
CA ARG A 203 1.25 -12.06 6.05
C ARG A 203 1.56 -10.69 6.59
N THR A 204 1.17 -9.67 5.83
CA THR A 204 1.37 -8.27 6.22
C THR A 204 0.10 -7.46 5.98
N ALA A 205 -0.24 -6.62 6.95
CA ALA A 205 -1.38 -5.73 6.79
C ALA A 205 -0.99 -4.47 6.02
N SER A 206 -1.88 -4.05 5.13
CA SER A 206 -1.76 -2.78 4.44
C SER A 206 -1.72 -1.61 5.44
N PRO A 207 -0.93 -0.55 5.19
CA PRO A 207 -0.96 0.68 5.98
C PRO A 207 -2.37 1.26 6.17
N ASP A 208 -3.24 1.10 5.18
CA ASP A 208 -4.64 1.54 5.25
C ASP A 208 -5.44 0.84 6.36
N ARG A 209 -5.01 -0.36 6.77
CA ARG A 209 -5.70 -1.11 7.82
C ARG A 209 -5.29 -0.70 9.22
N VAL A 210 -4.05 -0.30 9.38
CA VAL A 210 -3.45 -0.08 10.71
C VAL A 210 -3.42 1.38 11.12
N GLN A 211 -3.49 2.31 10.16
CA GLN A 211 -3.39 3.74 10.46
C GLN A 211 -4.49 4.21 11.40
N GLY A 212 -4.10 4.75 12.57
CA GLY A 212 -5.01 5.27 13.59
C GLY A 212 -5.84 4.21 14.32
N ARG A 213 -5.43 2.94 14.25
CA ARG A 213 -6.11 1.81 14.89
C ARG A 213 -5.14 1.04 15.78
N SER A 214 -5.69 0.20 16.66
CA SER A 214 -4.88 -0.76 17.43
C SER A 214 -4.13 -1.70 16.51
N LEU A 215 -2.85 -1.93 16.81
CA LEU A 215 -1.99 -2.81 16.01
C LEU A 215 -2.30 -4.30 16.20
N GLU A 216 -2.81 -4.67 17.36
CA GLU A 216 -2.89 -6.04 17.83
C GLU A 216 -3.46 -7.02 16.79
N PRO A 217 -4.58 -6.73 16.09
CA PRO A 217 -5.14 -7.67 15.13
C PRO A 217 -4.27 -7.94 13.88
N TRP A 218 -3.30 -7.08 13.61
CA TRP A 218 -2.47 -7.13 12.40
C TRP A 218 -0.99 -7.38 12.66
N MET A 219 -0.63 -7.66 13.90
CA MET A 219 0.72 -8.11 14.21
C MET A 219 0.87 -9.59 13.82
N PRO A 220 1.92 -9.95 13.07
CA PRO A 220 2.17 -11.36 12.77
C PRO A 220 2.45 -12.13 14.06
N SER A 221 2.10 -13.41 14.08
CA SER A 221 2.39 -14.27 15.24
C SER A 221 3.90 -14.49 15.39
N THR A 222 4.34 -14.74 16.62
CA THR A 222 5.74 -15.07 16.91
C THR A 222 6.23 -16.33 16.19
N LEU A 223 5.32 -17.24 15.89
CA LEU A 223 5.63 -18.47 15.15
C LEU A 223 5.97 -18.17 13.67
N GLU A 224 5.29 -17.18 13.08
CA GLU A 224 5.46 -16.82 11.67
C GLU A 224 6.61 -15.82 11.45
N ALA A 225 6.86 -14.95 12.40
CA ALA A 225 7.74 -13.81 12.24
C ALA A 225 8.59 -13.45 13.47
N GLY A 226 8.98 -14.44 14.28
CA GLY A 226 9.70 -14.20 15.54
C GLY A 226 10.96 -13.34 15.38
N ASN A 227 11.76 -13.60 14.34
CA ASN A 227 12.96 -12.81 14.05
C ASN A 227 12.62 -11.37 13.64
N LEU A 228 11.56 -11.16 12.86
CA LEU A 228 11.11 -9.81 12.48
C LEU A 228 10.57 -9.04 13.68
N ILE A 229 9.84 -9.68 14.58
CA ILE A 229 9.32 -9.05 15.80
C ILE A 229 10.49 -8.60 16.68
N ARG A 230 11.52 -9.45 16.82
CA ARG A 230 12.76 -9.08 17.52
C ARG A 230 13.42 -7.88 16.86
N LEU A 231 13.62 -7.94 15.54
CA LEU A 231 14.22 -6.86 14.75
C LEU A 231 13.46 -5.55 14.90
N VAL A 232 12.11 -5.57 14.82
CA VAL A 232 11.28 -4.38 15.04
C VAL A 232 11.52 -3.80 16.43
N SER A 233 11.60 -4.65 17.47
CA SER A 233 11.86 -4.20 18.84
C SER A 233 13.26 -3.58 18.99
N GLU A 234 14.27 -4.15 18.36
CA GLU A 234 15.62 -3.59 18.33
C GLU A 234 15.65 -2.24 17.61
N MET A 235 14.94 -2.13 16.48
CA MET A 235 14.82 -0.86 15.76
C MET A 235 14.07 0.20 16.56
N GLN A 236 13.06 -0.17 17.32
CA GLN A 236 12.39 0.78 18.23
C GLN A 236 13.36 1.33 19.28
N MET A 237 14.20 0.49 19.87
CA MET A 237 15.20 0.93 20.85
C MET A 237 16.26 1.84 20.21
N LEU A 238 16.74 1.48 19.01
CA LEU A 238 17.69 2.31 18.26
C LEU A 238 17.07 3.68 17.91
N LEU A 239 15.87 3.68 17.37
CA LEU A 239 15.16 4.89 16.94
C LEU A 239 14.80 5.79 18.13
N TYR A 240 14.46 5.22 19.28
CA TYR A 240 14.13 5.96 20.50
C TYR A 240 15.28 6.86 20.97
N THR A 241 16.53 6.42 20.83
CA THR A 241 17.72 7.15 21.26
C THR A 241 18.44 7.87 20.11
N HIS A 242 17.87 7.87 18.91
CA HIS A 242 18.55 8.39 17.74
C HIS A 242 18.45 9.93 17.65
N PRO A 243 19.56 10.67 17.43
CA PRO A 243 19.59 12.14 17.41
C PRO A 243 18.64 12.79 16.39
N VAL A 244 18.30 12.09 15.32
CA VAL A 244 17.28 12.54 14.35
C VAL A 244 15.93 12.75 15.05
N ASN A 245 15.56 11.86 15.99
CA ASN A 245 14.29 11.98 16.71
C ASN A 245 14.33 13.10 17.75
N ASP A 246 15.47 13.35 18.42
CA ASP A 246 15.65 14.51 19.29
C ASP A 246 15.44 15.81 18.49
N ALA A 247 16.02 15.89 17.30
CA ALA A 247 15.84 17.03 16.41
C ALA A 247 14.40 17.19 15.90
N ARG A 248 13.70 16.05 15.65
CA ARG A 248 12.28 16.04 15.25
C ARG A 248 11.40 16.56 16.37
N GLU A 249 11.58 16.08 17.59
CA GLU A 249 10.84 16.55 18.76
C GLU A 249 11.09 18.02 19.05
N ALA A 250 12.34 18.48 18.97
CA ALA A 250 12.71 19.89 19.19
C ALA A 250 11.98 20.85 18.23
N ARG A 251 11.61 20.41 17.02
CA ARG A 251 10.83 21.22 16.06
C ARG A 251 9.33 20.91 16.07
N GLY A 252 8.83 20.08 17.00
CA GLY A 252 7.42 19.70 17.11
C GLY A 252 6.93 18.70 16.06
N SER A 253 7.86 17.99 15.39
CA SER A 253 7.52 16.91 14.48
C SER A 253 7.40 15.57 15.23
N LEU A 254 6.56 14.66 14.71
CA LEU A 254 6.45 13.32 15.29
C LEU A 254 7.77 12.56 15.15
N PRO A 255 8.30 11.93 16.21
CA PRO A 255 9.44 11.05 16.09
C PRO A 255 9.12 9.82 15.24
N ALA A 256 10.09 9.38 14.43
CA ALA A 256 10.04 8.14 13.69
C ALA A 256 10.53 7.00 14.60
N ASN A 257 9.67 6.47 15.46
CA ASN A 257 10.06 5.56 16.53
C ASN A 257 9.78 4.08 16.22
N ALA A 258 9.24 3.77 15.05
CA ALA A 258 8.91 2.39 14.67
C ALA A 258 8.91 2.19 13.15
N LEU A 259 8.81 0.93 12.75
CA LEU A 259 8.71 0.46 11.37
C LEU A 259 7.43 -0.32 11.17
N TRP A 260 6.87 -0.23 9.97
CA TRP A 260 5.78 -1.08 9.52
C TRP A 260 6.16 -1.84 8.27
N PHE A 261 5.97 -3.18 8.28
CA PHE A 261 6.13 -4.03 7.11
C PHE A 261 4.80 -4.20 6.39
N SER A 262 4.81 -4.10 5.05
CA SER A 262 3.61 -4.30 4.24
C SER A 262 3.92 -4.83 2.86
N GLY A 263 2.92 -5.42 2.19
CA GLY A 263 3.03 -5.88 0.82
C GLY A 263 4.09 -6.97 0.61
N ALA A 264 4.31 -7.82 1.62
CA ALA A 264 5.31 -8.87 1.58
C ALA A 264 4.93 -9.98 0.59
N GLY A 265 5.95 -10.59 -0.03
CA GLY A 265 5.77 -11.75 -0.89
C GLY A 265 6.76 -11.83 -2.05
N VAL A 266 6.53 -12.86 -2.88
CA VAL A 266 7.27 -13.17 -4.10
C VAL A 266 6.35 -13.03 -5.30
N LEU A 267 6.86 -12.57 -6.43
CA LEU A 267 6.09 -12.60 -7.68
C LEU A 267 6.02 -14.03 -8.23
N PRO A 268 4.82 -14.53 -8.56
CA PRO A 268 4.65 -15.94 -8.94
C PRO A 268 5.24 -16.30 -10.31
N ASN A 269 5.52 -15.32 -11.18
CA ASN A 269 6.04 -15.52 -12.54
C ASN A 269 6.89 -14.36 -13.02
N GLU A 270 7.96 -14.68 -13.78
CA GLU A 270 8.82 -13.73 -14.49
C GLU A 270 8.09 -12.89 -15.54
N ASN A 271 7.06 -13.46 -16.12
CA ASN A 271 6.34 -12.93 -17.28
C ASN A 271 5.06 -12.17 -16.90
N LEU A 272 4.98 -11.61 -15.70
CA LEU A 272 3.97 -10.60 -15.43
C LEU A 272 4.23 -9.43 -16.36
N THR A 273 3.68 -9.54 -17.58
CA THR A 273 3.58 -8.38 -18.46
C THR A 273 2.66 -7.39 -17.76
N TRP A 274 3.26 -6.47 -17.05
CA TRP A 274 2.57 -5.30 -16.57
C TRP A 274 1.77 -4.74 -17.74
N PRO A 275 0.50 -4.45 -17.55
CA PRO A 275 -0.11 -3.55 -18.48
C PRO A 275 0.84 -2.35 -18.51
N SER A 276 1.36 -2.04 -19.70
CA SER A 276 2.19 -0.86 -19.95
C SER A 276 1.73 0.28 -19.02
N PRO A 277 2.60 1.17 -18.52
CA PRO A 277 2.18 2.34 -17.74
C PRO A 277 1.01 3.10 -18.37
N GLN A 278 0.80 2.92 -19.66
CA GLN A 278 -0.40 3.35 -20.40
C GLN A 278 -1.67 2.55 -20.07
N GLY A 279 -1.57 1.43 -19.37
CA GLY A 279 -2.71 0.55 -19.04
C GLY A 279 -3.29 0.72 -17.64
N VAL A 280 -2.60 1.39 -16.72
CA VAL A 280 -3.10 1.80 -15.40
C VAL A 280 -2.98 3.31 -15.30
N GLN A 281 -4.11 3.99 -15.30
CA GLN A 281 -4.15 5.42 -15.05
C GLN A 281 -4.69 5.66 -13.64
N VAL A 282 -3.93 6.38 -12.84
CA VAL A 282 -4.39 6.96 -11.58
C VAL A 282 -4.87 8.37 -11.93
N ILE A 283 -6.14 8.63 -11.68
CA ILE A 283 -6.79 9.92 -11.93
C ILE A 283 -6.94 10.65 -10.60
#